data_c5e937b35013a6720a14c29d71039269
#
_entry.id   c5e937b35013a6720a14c29d71039269
#
_cell.length_a   1.000
_cell.length_b   1.000
_cell.length_c   1.000
_cell.angle_alpha   90.00
_cell.angle_beta   90.00
_cell.angle_gamma   90.00
#
_symmetry.space_group_name_H-M   'P 1'
#
loop_
_entity.id
_entity.type
_entity.pdbx_description
1 polymer ?
#
loop_
_entity_poly.entity_id
_entity_poly.type
_entity_poly.pdbx_seq_one_letter_code
_entity_poly.pdbx_strand_id
1 'polypeptide(L)'
;MGCPYVSGLAGCSVKPRIVHVIVGLMDGGAEGVLARLCIHSQRFEHIVISLTGMEKFGPILEGSGIPVYCLNLNKGLFGWCRLLKLGYILRVNQPTAVQTWMYHSDLIGGLIAWMVGIRNIYWGIRHSDLNEKTTKRSTMLVARVCAHLSKKVPKKILCCANKSLQSH
;
A
#
# COMPACT_ATOMS: atom_id res chain seq x y z
N MET A 1 -13.32 39.35 -41.37
CA MET A 1 -14.11 38.96 -40.17
C MET A 1 -13.40 37.71 -39.60
N GLY A 2 -12.56 37.92 -38.61
CA GLY A 2 -11.75 36.86 -38.00
C GLY A 2 -12.45 36.23 -36.83
N CYS A 3 -12.54 34.90 -36.80
CA CYS A 3 -12.94 34.14 -35.65
C CYS A 3 -11.82 34.18 -34.59
N PRO A 4 -12.09 34.52 -33.33
CA PRO A 4 -11.10 34.35 -32.28
C PRO A 4 -11.00 32.88 -31.88
N TYR A 5 -9.83 32.32 -32.09
CA TYR A 5 -9.40 31.04 -31.60
C TYR A 5 -9.33 31.07 -30.06
N VAL A 6 -10.32 30.52 -29.41
CA VAL A 6 -10.31 30.33 -27.97
C VAL A 6 -9.38 29.19 -27.64
N SER A 7 -8.13 29.54 -27.26
CA SER A 7 -7.12 28.63 -26.75
C SER A 7 -7.65 27.90 -25.53
N GLY A 8 -7.73 26.58 -25.66
CA GLY A 8 -8.29 25.66 -24.68
C GLY A 8 -7.71 25.84 -23.29
N LEU A 9 -8.57 25.82 -22.33
CA LEU A 9 -8.31 25.52 -20.93
C LEU A 9 -7.47 24.23 -20.86
N ALA A 10 -6.18 24.36 -20.53
CA ALA A 10 -5.38 23.25 -20.12
C ALA A 10 -6.02 22.65 -18.87
N GLY A 11 -6.83 21.61 -19.06
CA GLY A 11 -7.43 20.87 -17.98
C GLY A 11 -6.33 20.37 -17.07
N CYS A 12 -6.28 20.88 -15.85
CA CYS A 12 -5.42 20.36 -14.79
C CYS A 12 -5.86 18.90 -14.53
N SER A 13 -5.28 17.97 -15.26
CA SER A 13 -5.51 16.55 -15.08
C SER A 13 -4.96 16.15 -13.72
N VAL A 14 -5.81 16.13 -12.70
CA VAL A 14 -5.44 15.66 -11.37
C VAL A 14 -4.98 14.22 -11.50
N LYS A 15 -3.70 13.97 -11.21
CA LYS A 15 -3.14 12.62 -11.29
C LYS A 15 -3.89 11.72 -10.30
N PRO A 16 -4.26 10.50 -10.70
CA PRO A 16 -4.88 9.57 -9.75
C PRO A 16 -3.91 9.24 -8.61
N ARG A 17 -4.42 9.24 -7.39
CA ARG A 17 -3.63 9.02 -6.17
C ARG A 17 -3.65 7.57 -5.76
N ILE A 18 -2.47 6.99 -5.52
CA ILE A 18 -2.29 5.64 -5.01
C ILE A 18 -1.64 5.71 -3.63
N VAL A 19 -2.30 5.11 -2.64
CA VAL A 19 -1.72 4.93 -1.32
C VAL A 19 -1.15 3.52 -1.21
N HIS A 20 0.13 3.42 -0.87
CA HIS A 20 0.81 2.17 -0.59
C HIS A 20 0.89 1.94 0.92
N VAL A 21 0.45 0.77 1.38
CA VAL A 21 0.59 0.36 2.78
C VAL A 21 1.57 -0.78 2.87
N ILE A 22 2.65 -0.60 3.63
CA ILE A 22 3.71 -1.59 3.81
C ILE A 22 4.02 -1.78 5.29
N VAL A 23 4.55 -2.95 5.69
CA VAL A 23 4.88 -3.23 7.09
C VAL A 23 5.96 -2.29 7.60
N GLY A 24 7.04 -2.12 6.86
CA GLY A 24 8.18 -1.27 7.18
C GLY A 24 8.89 -0.81 5.92
N LEU A 25 9.92 0.03 6.09
CA LEU A 25 10.73 0.57 4.99
C LEU A 25 12.21 0.17 5.15
N MET A 26 12.45 -1.03 5.69
CA MET A 26 13.78 -1.62 5.90
C MET A 26 14.47 -1.95 4.57
N ASP A 27 15.68 -2.50 4.65
CA ASP A 27 16.45 -2.95 3.49
C ASP A 27 15.96 -4.31 3.00
N GLY A 28 14.83 -4.30 2.30
CA GLY A 28 14.19 -5.49 1.77
C GLY A 28 13.83 -5.38 0.29
N GLY A 29 13.53 -6.52 -0.31
CA GLY A 29 13.20 -6.59 -1.74
C GLY A 29 11.88 -5.91 -2.10
N ALA A 30 10.87 -6.04 -1.25
CA ALA A 30 9.57 -5.43 -1.46
C ALA A 30 9.65 -3.90 -1.35
N GLU A 31 10.36 -3.42 -0.34
CA GLU A 31 10.61 -2.02 -0.04
C GLU A 31 11.39 -1.33 -1.17
N GLY A 32 12.45 -1.99 -1.65
CA GLY A 32 13.22 -1.49 -2.78
C GLY A 32 12.42 -1.41 -4.09
N VAL A 33 11.50 -2.36 -4.32
CA VAL A 33 10.62 -2.28 -5.49
C VAL A 33 9.57 -1.20 -5.32
N LEU A 34 8.97 -1.07 -4.13
CA LEU A 34 8.03 0.02 -3.82
C LEU A 34 8.69 1.38 -4.05
N ALA A 35 9.89 1.59 -3.51
CA ALA A 35 10.61 2.86 -3.66
C ALA A 35 10.87 3.18 -5.14
N ARG A 36 11.40 2.24 -5.91
CA ARG A 36 11.60 2.43 -7.35
C ARG A 36 10.30 2.72 -8.09
N LEU A 37 9.22 1.99 -7.78
CA LEU A 37 7.92 2.23 -8.38
C LEU A 37 7.45 3.66 -8.14
N CYS A 38 7.48 4.12 -6.89
CA CYS A 38 7.01 5.45 -6.54
C CYS A 38 7.87 6.56 -7.15
N ILE A 39 9.20 6.41 -7.17
CA ILE A 39 10.13 7.43 -7.69
C ILE A 39 10.01 7.56 -9.22
N HIS A 40 9.89 6.44 -9.94
CA HIS A 40 9.91 6.47 -11.40
C HIS A 40 8.53 6.60 -12.06
N SER A 41 7.45 6.38 -11.31
CA SER A 41 6.09 6.47 -11.85
C SER A 41 5.59 7.91 -11.83
N GLN A 42 5.55 8.56 -12.97
CA GLN A 42 5.06 9.94 -13.11
C GLN A 42 3.56 10.05 -13.39
N ARG A 43 2.89 8.91 -13.62
CA ARG A 43 1.45 8.88 -14.00
C ARG A 43 0.52 9.03 -12.81
N PHE A 44 1.01 8.77 -11.61
CA PHE A 44 0.23 8.73 -10.37
C PHE A 44 0.88 9.60 -9.30
N GLU A 45 0.07 10.11 -8.38
CA GLU A 45 0.54 10.61 -7.09
C GLU A 45 0.68 9.43 -6.13
N HIS A 46 1.86 9.28 -5.53
CA HIS A 46 2.11 8.20 -4.58
C HIS A 46 2.18 8.74 -3.15
N ILE A 47 1.58 8.00 -2.23
CA ILE A 47 1.71 8.19 -0.78
C ILE A 47 2.09 6.84 -0.20
N VAL A 48 3.04 6.83 0.73
CA VAL A 48 3.48 5.61 1.40
C VAL A 48 3.12 5.66 2.88
N ILE A 49 2.51 4.59 3.39
CA ILE A 49 2.20 4.41 4.81
C ILE A 49 2.96 3.19 5.32
N SER A 50 3.94 3.42 6.19
CA SER A 50 4.64 2.39 6.93
C SER A 50 3.88 2.07 8.22
N LEU A 51 3.58 0.79 8.46
CA LEU A 51 2.98 0.35 9.71
C LEU A 51 3.97 0.44 10.89
N THR A 52 5.27 0.34 10.61
CA THR A 52 6.35 0.51 11.60
C THR A 52 6.99 1.89 11.49
N GLY A 53 8.22 1.98 11.10
CA GLY A 53 9.00 3.22 11.10
C GLY A 53 9.41 3.68 9.70
N MET A 54 10.31 4.66 9.69
CA MET A 54 10.83 5.29 8.48
C MET A 54 11.94 4.48 7.82
N GLU A 55 12.76 3.83 8.61
CA GLU A 55 13.93 2.99 8.31
C GLU A 55 14.76 3.52 7.11
N LYS A 56 15.24 2.62 6.21
CA LYS A 56 16.17 2.98 5.11
C LYS A 56 15.49 3.70 3.96
N PHE A 57 14.35 3.18 3.49
CA PHE A 57 13.70 3.72 2.29
C PHE A 57 12.80 4.93 2.55
N GLY A 58 12.42 5.19 3.80
CA GLY A 58 11.60 6.34 4.14
C GLY A 58 12.23 7.69 3.75
N PRO A 59 13.46 8.00 4.21
CA PRO A 59 14.15 9.24 3.85
C PRO A 59 14.39 9.38 2.33
N ILE A 60 14.61 8.25 1.63
CA ILE A 60 14.80 8.25 0.16
C ILE A 60 13.51 8.68 -0.55
N LEU A 61 12.38 8.14 -0.10
CA LEU A 61 11.06 8.49 -0.63
C LEU A 61 10.71 9.95 -0.36
N GLU A 62 10.90 10.44 0.87
CA GLU A 62 10.65 11.84 1.21
C GLU A 62 11.57 12.78 0.43
N GLY A 63 12.85 12.44 0.30
CA GLY A 63 13.81 13.21 -0.52
C GLY A 63 13.43 13.25 -2.00
N SER A 64 12.61 12.31 -2.46
CA SER A 64 12.06 12.27 -3.83
C SER A 64 10.68 12.96 -3.93
N GLY A 65 10.23 13.64 -2.88
CA GLY A 65 8.95 14.36 -2.85
C GLY A 65 7.72 13.47 -2.62
N ILE A 66 7.89 12.22 -2.17
CA ILE A 66 6.80 11.29 -1.91
C ILE A 66 6.44 11.35 -0.42
N PRO A 67 5.20 11.72 -0.05
CA PRO A 67 4.77 11.75 1.34
C PRO A 67 4.84 10.36 2.00
N VAL A 68 5.49 10.27 3.18
CA VAL A 68 5.60 9.04 3.96
C VAL A 68 4.98 9.25 5.35
N TYR A 69 4.05 8.38 5.71
CA TYR A 69 3.42 8.36 7.03
C TYR A 69 3.85 7.12 7.81
N CYS A 70 4.40 7.29 9.02
CA CYS A 70 4.76 6.19 9.90
C CYS A 70 3.76 6.05 11.04
N LEU A 71 3.23 4.83 11.23
CA LEU A 71 2.26 4.53 12.28
C LEU A 71 2.92 4.02 13.56
N ASN A 72 4.15 3.49 13.48
CA ASN A 72 4.90 2.93 14.62
C ASN A 72 4.09 1.91 15.43
N LEU A 73 3.35 1.00 14.78
CA LEU A 73 2.50 0.00 15.44
C LEU A 73 3.25 -0.93 16.40
N ASN A 74 4.56 -1.06 16.23
CA ASN A 74 5.45 -1.85 17.09
C ASN A 74 5.80 -1.17 18.43
N LYS A 75 5.37 0.09 18.65
CA LYS A 75 5.70 0.87 19.85
C LYS A 75 4.45 1.13 20.72
N GLY A 76 4.26 0.33 21.79
CA GLY A 76 3.38 0.64 22.92
C GLY A 76 1.90 0.24 22.80
N LEU A 77 1.18 0.45 23.91
CA LEU A 77 -0.21 -0.02 24.15
C LEU A 77 -1.30 0.62 23.29
N PHE A 78 -1.01 1.71 22.58
CA PHE A 78 -2.02 2.49 21.82
C PHE A 78 -2.18 2.04 20.36
N GLY A 79 -2.09 0.73 20.08
CA GLY A 79 -2.28 0.19 18.72
C GLY A 79 -3.58 0.63 18.06
N TRP A 80 -4.69 0.67 18.80
CA TRP A 80 -6.00 1.07 18.29
C TRP A 80 -6.05 2.52 17.78
N CYS A 81 -5.46 3.47 18.51
CA CYS A 81 -5.41 4.86 18.05
C CYS A 81 -4.63 5.01 16.75
N ARG A 82 -3.61 4.18 16.54
CA ARG A 82 -2.80 4.18 15.33
C ARG A 82 -3.54 3.57 14.12
N LEU A 83 -4.39 2.58 14.39
CA LEU A 83 -5.28 2.04 13.36
C LEU A 83 -6.35 3.07 12.95
N LEU A 84 -6.90 3.83 13.90
CA LEU A 84 -7.79 4.95 13.60
C LEU A 84 -7.06 6.03 12.79
N LYS A 85 -5.79 6.32 13.12
CA LYS A 85 -4.94 7.23 12.33
C LYS A 85 -4.78 6.74 10.90
N LEU A 86 -4.58 5.43 10.66
CA LEU A 86 -4.53 4.87 9.32
C LEU A 86 -5.83 5.14 8.55
N GLY A 87 -6.98 4.85 9.17
CA GLY A 87 -8.29 5.13 8.58
C GLY A 87 -8.48 6.61 8.26
N TYR A 88 -8.05 7.49 9.17
CA TYR A 88 -8.10 8.94 8.96
C TYR A 88 -7.22 9.39 7.77
N ILE A 89 -5.95 8.92 7.69
CA ILE A 89 -5.05 9.24 6.58
C ILE A 89 -5.66 8.78 5.25
N LEU A 90 -6.20 7.57 5.18
CA LEU A 90 -6.84 7.06 3.98
C LEU A 90 -8.05 7.91 3.59
N ARG A 91 -8.87 8.32 4.57
CA ARG A 91 -10.07 9.11 4.31
C ARG A 91 -9.79 10.53 3.85
N VAL A 92 -8.78 11.19 4.45
CA VAL A 92 -8.39 12.56 4.08
C VAL A 92 -7.75 12.60 2.69
N ASN A 93 -6.92 11.62 2.37
CA ASN A 93 -6.21 11.58 1.10
C ASN A 93 -7.08 11.10 -0.07
N GLN A 94 -8.25 10.51 0.18
CA GLN A 94 -9.21 10.03 -0.84
C GLN A 94 -8.53 9.32 -2.02
N PRO A 95 -7.76 8.25 -1.79
CA PRO A 95 -7.00 7.62 -2.86
C PRO A 95 -7.92 6.97 -3.89
N THR A 96 -7.52 7.05 -5.15
CA THR A 96 -8.15 6.31 -6.25
C THR A 96 -7.98 4.80 -6.08
N ALA A 97 -6.84 4.40 -5.47
CA ALA A 97 -6.54 3.00 -5.16
C ALA A 97 -5.64 2.89 -3.93
N VAL A 98 -5.78 1.78 -3.21
CA VAL A 98 -4.87 1.37 -2.13
C VAL A 98 -4.17 0.09 -2.55
N GLN A 99 -2.86 0.09 -2.51
CA GLN A 99 -2.04 -1.10 -2.73
C GLN A 99 -1.33 -1.47 -1.42
N THR A 100 -1.57 -2.69 -0.96
CA THR A 100 -0.91 -3.21 0.23
C THR A 100 0.23 -4.15 -0.15
N TRP A 101 1.22 -4.29 0.71
CA TRP A 101 2.44 -5.03 0.45
C TRP A 101 2.70 -6.00 1.59
N MET A 102 2.66 -7.30 1.30
CA MET A 102 2.83 -8.42 2.24
C MET A 102 1.63 -8.63 3.20
N TYR A 103 1.47 -9.85 3.71
CA TYR A 103 0.29 -10.33 4.44
C TYR A 103 -0.19 -9.43 5.60
N HIS A 104 0.73 -8.90 6.41
CA HIS A 104 0.33 -8.06 7.54
C HIS A 104 -0.27 -6.73 7.08
N SER A 105 0.28 -6.14 6.02
CA SER A 105 -0.29 -4.93 5.42
C SER A 105 -1.57 -5.24 4.65
N ASP A 106 -1.66 -6.42 4.03
CA ASP A 106 -2.87 -6.88 3.34
C ASP A 106 -4.02 -6.99 4.33
N LEU A 107 -3.77 -7.60 5.50
CA LEU A 107 -4.78 -7.72 6.54
C LEU A 107 -5.14 -6.36 7.14
N ILE A 108 -4.16 -5.64 7.69
CA ILE A 108 -4.42 -4.39 8.44
C ILE A 108 -4.83 -3.26 7.49
N GLY A 109 -4.00 -2.99 6.48
CA GLY A 109 -4.21 -1.90 5.55
C GLY A 109 -5.42 -2.14 4.65
N GLY A 110 -5.56 -3.38 4.13
CA GLY A 110 -6.68 -3.76 3.29
C GLY A 110 -8.01 -3.71 4.02
N LEU A 111 -8.07 -4.26 5.25
CA LEU A 111 -9.31 -4.27 6.03
C LEU A 111 -9.74 -2.85 6.42
N ILE A 112 -8.81 -2.00 6.88
CA ILE A 112 -9.12 -0.62 7.24
C ILE A 112 -9.53 0.19 6.01
N ALA A 113 -8.84 0.02 4.87
CA ALA A 113 -9.24 0.66 3.62
C ALA A 113 -10.67 0.27 3.22
N TRP A 114 -11.01 -1.01 3.35
CA TRP A 114 -12.35 -1.51 3.08
C TRP A 114 -13.40 -0.92 4.06
N MET A 115 -13.09 -0.83 5.35
CA MET A 115 -13.97 -0.27 6.38
C MET A 115 -14.24 1.22 6.16
N VAL A 116 -13.26 2.00 5.69
CA VAL A 116 -13.45 3.43 5.37
C VAL A 116 -14.10 3.68 4.00
N GLY A 117 -14.52 2.61 3.30
CA GLY A 117 -15.30 2.69 2.07
C GLY A 117 -14.50 2.64 0.77
N ILE A 118 -13.17 2.45 0.82
CA ILE A 118 -12.34 2.30 -0.38
C ILE A 118 -12.57 0.90 -0.96
N ARG A 119 -12.87 0.81 -2.25
CA ARG A 119 -13.16 -0.46 -2.94
C ARG A 119 -12.06 -0.89 -3.91
N ASN A 120 -11.24 0.04 -4.38
CA ASN A 120 -10.10 -0.26 -5.26
C ASN A 120 -8.88 -0.65 -4.41
N ILE A 121 -8.91 -1.84 -3.81
CA ILE A 121 -7.86 -2.38 -2.96
C ILE A 121 -7.13 -3.48 -3.73
N TYR A 122 -5.80 -3.42 -3.75
CA TYR A 122 -4.92 -4.36 -4.43
C TYR A 122 -3.93 -4.97 -3.42
N TRP A 123 -3.96 -6.27 -3.24
CA TRP A 123 -3.02 -6.98 -2.38
C TRP A 123 -1.78 -7.41 -3.14
N GLY A 124 -0.61 -7.17 -2.61
CA GLY A 124 0.67 -7.53 -3.20
C GLY A 124 1.34 -8.67 -2.46
N ILE A 125 1.15 -9.90 -2.93
CA ILE A 125 1.80 -11.08 -2.37
C ILE A 125 3.18 -11.24 -2.99
N ARG A 126 4.25 -11.15 -2.17
CA ARG A 126 5.65 -11.27 -2.59
C ARG A 126 6.39 -12.45 -1.99
N HIS A 127 5.73 -13.23 -1.12
CA HIS A 127 6.33 -14.45 -0.57
C HIS A 127 6.02 -15.63 -1.48
N SER A 128 7.06 -16.23 -2.04
CA SER A 128 6.96 -17.41 -2.91
C SER A 128 6.92 -18.73 -2.15
N ASP A 129 7.31 -18.75 -0.88
CA ASP A 129 7.35 -19.98 -0.07
C ASP A 129 6.87 -19.72 1.37
N LEU A 130 5.59 -20.07 1.64
CA LEU A 130 5.08 -20.27 2.99
C LEU A 130 5.53 -21.66 3.48
N ASN A 131 6.81 -21.82 3.76
CA ASN A 131 7.30 -23.07 4.31
C ASN A 131 7.02 -23.10 5.83
N GLU A 132 6.19 -24.04 6.28
CA GLU A 132 5.79 -24.18 7.69
C GLU A 132 6.97 -24.30 8.66
N LYS A 133 8.12 -24.81 8.18
CA LYS A 133 9.34 -24.96 8.98
C LYS A 133 10.12 -23.66 9.20
N THR A 134 9.97 -22.67 8.31
CA THR A 134 10.74 -21.41 8.35
C THR A 134 9.90 -20.17 8.63
N THR A 135 8.58 -20.23 8.42
CA THR A 135 7.66 -19.11 8.60
C THR A 135 7.14 -19.06 10.04
N LYS A 136 7.18 -17.86 10.66
CA LYS A 136 6.60 -17.67 12.01
C LYS A 136 5.12 -18.05 12.03
N ARG A 137 4.68 -18.76 13.09
CA ARG A 137 3.28 -19.19 13.29
C ARG A 137 2.28 -18.04 13.16
N SER A 138 2.64 -16.83 13.62
CA SER A 138 1.82 -15.63 13.47
C SER A 138 1.60 -15.23 12.00
N THR A 139 2.63 -15.33 11.16
CA THR A 139 2.52 -15.04 9.72
C THR A 139 1.64 -16.05 9.01
N MET A 140 1.72 -17.33 9.39
CA MET A 140 0.84 -18.39 8.86
C MET A 140 -0.63 -18.13 9.22
N LEU A 141 -0.91 -17.70 10.46
CA LEU A 141 -2.27 -17.36 10.87
C LEU A 141 -2.79 -16.16 10.05
N VAL A 142 -1.98 -15.11 9.91
CA VAL A 142 -2.34 -13.94 9.10
C VAL A 142 -2.60 -14.32 7.65
N ALA A 143 -1.76 -15.17 7.05
CA ALA A 143 -1.93 -15.64 5.68
C ALA A 143 -3.25 -16.42 5.51
N ARG A 144 -3.62 -17.29 6.48
CA ARG A 144 -4.93 -18.00 6.47
C ARG A 144 -6.12 -17.04 6.56
N VAL A 145 -6.04 -16.03 7.41
CA VAL A 145 -7.08 -15.00 7.52
C VAL A 145 -7.16 -14.19 6.22
N CYS A 146 -6.02 -13.80 5.64
CA CYS A 146 -5.99 -13.13 4.34
C CYS A 146 -6.60 -14.00 3.24
N ALA A 147 -6.32 -15.30 3.20
CA ALA A 147 -6.92 -16.22 2.24
C ALA A 147 -8.46 -16.27 2.37
N HIS A 148 -9.00 -16.24 3.60
CA HIS A 148 -10.44 -16.17 3.80
C HIS A 148 -11.07 -14.84 3.35
N LEU A 149 -10.36 -13.73 3.58
CA LEU A 149 -10.81 -12.37 3.22
C LEU A 149 -10.55 -12.01 1.76
N SER A 150 -9.73 -12.79 1.05
CA SER A 150 -9.30 -12.52 -0.33
C SER A 150 -10.45 -12.40 -1.33
N LYS A 151 -11.58 -13.05 -1.06
CA LYS A 151 -12.79 -13.00 -1.89
C LYS A 151 -13.63 -11.75 -1.68
N LYS A 152 -13.44 -11.01 -0.57
CA LYS A 152 -14.32 -9.90 -0.17
C LYS A 152 -13.62 -8.54 -0.15
N VAL A 153 -12.35 -8.50 0.26
CA VAL A 153 -11.63 -7.26 0.53
C VAL A 153 -10.89 -6.73 -0.70
N PRO A 154 -9.96 -7.49 -1.33
CA PRO A 154 -9.23 -6.97 -2.48
C PRO A 154 -10.04 -7.09 -3.77
N LYS A 155 -9.87 -6.09 -4.63
CA LYS A 155 -10.39 -6.15 -6.01
C LYS A 155 -9.56 -7.08 -6.89
N LYS A 156 -8.23 -7.13 -6.65
CA LYS A 156 -7.28 -8.04 -7.29
C LYS A 156 -6.10 -8.33 -6.36
N ILE A 157 -5.50 -9.49 -6.55
CA ILE A 157 -4.27 -9.92 -5.89
C ILE A 157 -3.16 -9.91 -6.93
N LEU A 158 -2.05 -9.23 -6.61
CA LEU A 158 -0.87 -9.10 -7.47
C LEU A 158 0.20 -10.06 -6.95
N CYS A 159 0.48 -11.11 -7.71
CA CYS A 159 1.55 -12.08 -7.41
C CYS A 159 2.79 -11.74 -8.23
N CYS A 160 3.96 -11.70 -7.59
CA CYS A 160 5.21 -11.32 -8.25
C CYS A 160 5.94 -12.49 -8.93
N ALA A 161 5.50 -13.73 -8.73
CA ALA A 161 6.08 -14.93 -9.34
C ALA A 161 5.01 -15.99 -9.61
N ASN A 162 5.20 -16.78 -10.66
CA ASN A 162 4.30 -17.88 -11.02
C ASN A 162 4.17 -18.95 -9.90
N LYS A 163 5.22 -19.13 -9.08
CA LYS A 163 5.16 -19.98 -7.87
C LYS A 163 4.16 -19.49 -6.83
N SER A 164 3.98 -18.18 -6.70
CA SER A 164 3.01 -17.61 -5.75
C SER A 164 1.56 -17.81 -6.18
N LEU A 165 1.31 -17.99 -7.48
CA LEU A 165 -0.02 -18.26 -8.04
C LEU A 165 -0.52 -19.69 -7.73
N GLN A 166 0.39 -20.64 -7.54
CA GLN A 166 0.04 -22.05 -7.28
C GLN A 166 -0.15 -22.35 -5.78
N SER A 167 0.31 -21.47 -4.89
CA SER A 167 0.24 -21.64 -3.42
C SER A 167 -0.90 -20.85 -2.76
N HIS A 168 -1.68 -20.10 -3.53
CA HIS A 168 -2.79 -19.24 -3.11
C HIS A 168 -4.03 -19.41 -4.00
#